data_660c0bacae81f5a638a4ae08eb8cc070
#
_entry.id   660c0bacae81f5a638a4ae08eb8cc070
#
_cell.length_a   1.000
_cell.length_b   1.000
_cell.length_c   1.000
_cell.angle_alpha   90.00
_cell.angle_beta   90.00
_cell.angle_gamma   90.00
#
_symmetry.space_group_name_H-M   'P 1'
#
loop_
_entity.id
_entity.type
_entity.pdbx_description
1 polymer ?
#
loop_
_entity_poly.entity_id
_entity_poly.type
_entity_poly.pdbx_seq_one_letter_code
_entity_poly.pdbx_strand_id
1 'polypeptide(L)'
;LIEVTVIKSASKCYTCGETEQIVGEIAKDYQGKVSFQVLIDGSPEAKRFGIVTTPVVAIGNKIYSMGKPVIKEKVINWVNKELGA
;
A
#
# COMPACT_ATOMS: atom_id res chain seq x y z
N LEU A 1 5.57 6.76 13.46
CA LEU A 1 4.40 6.47 12.64
C LEU A 1 4.80 6.43 11.18
N ILE A 2 4.56 5.30 10.51
CA ILE A 2 4.83 5.16 9.08
C ILE A 2 3.51 5.19 8.30
N GLU A 3 3.56 5.69 7.08
CA GLU A 3 2.39 5.76 6.21
C GLU A 3 2.48 4.67 5.15
N VAL A 4 1.47 3.81 5.12
CA VAL A 4 1.36 2.77 4.09
C VAL A 4 0.30 3.21 3.10
N THR A 5 0.66 3.27 1.83
CA THR A 5 -0.22 3.73 0.77
C THR A 5 -0.49 2.59 -0.20
N VAL A 6 -1.76 2.39 -0.53
CA VAL A 6 -2.17 1.50 -1.61
C VAL A 6 -2.73 2.37 -2.74
N ILE A 7 -2.23 2.17 -3.94
CA ILE A 7 -2.77 2.85 -5.12
C ILE A 7 -3.52 1.81 -5.93
N LYS A 8 -4.78 2.08 -6.18
CA LYS A 8 -5.64 1.17 -6.94
C LYS A 8 -6.13 1.82 -8.22
N SER A 9 -6.59 0.98 -9.15
CA SER A 9 -7.13 1.44 -10.42
C SER A 9 -8.43 2.20 -10.21
N ALA A 10 -8.69 3.20 -11.04
CA ALA A 10 -9.96 3.91 -11.04
C ALA A 10 -11.10 3.02 -11.58
N SER A 11 -10.75 1.99 -12.37
CA SER A 11 -11.71 1.02 -12.84
C SER A 11 -11.72 -0.22 -11.93
N LYS A 12 -12.66 -1.14 -12.16
CA LYS A 12 -12.77 -2.34 -11.35
C LYS A 12 -11.48 -3.16 -11.41
N CYS A 13 -10.93 -3.49 -10.23
CA CYS A 13 -9.68 -4.21 -10.12
C CYS A 13 -9.76 -5.18 -8.94
N TYR A 14 -9.83 -6.47 -9.26
CA TYR A 14 -9.95 -7.50 -8.23
C TYR A 14 -8.70 -7.57 -7.35
N THR A 15 -7.52 -7.58 -7.98
CA THR A 15 -6.25 -7.64 -7.27
C THR A 15 -6.03 -6.41 -6.39
N CYS A 16 -6.49 -5.25 -6.85
CA CYS A 16 -6.40 -4.03 -6.06
C CYS A 16 -7.24 -4.13 -4.78
N GLY A 17 -8.43 -4.71 -4.88
CA GLY A 17 -9.30 -4.91 -3.72
C GLY A 17 -8.68 -5.86 -2.70
N GLU A 18 -8.07 -6.95 -3.16
CA GLU A 18 -7.38 -7.88 -2.28
C GLU A 18 -6.21 -7.22 -1.58
N THR A 19 -5.41 -6.45 -2.32
CA THR A 19 -4.26 -5.74 -1.77
C THR A 19 -4.71 -4.73 -0.73
N GLU A 20 -5.75 -3.98 -1.01
CA GLU A 20 -6.32 -3.00 -0.08
C GLU A 20 -6.77 -3.68 1.22
N GLN A 21 -7.44 -4.82 1.11
CA GLN A 21 -7.91 -5.55 2.27
C GLN A 21 -6.75 -6.05 3.14
N ILE A 22 -5.74 -6.64 2.52
CA ILE A 22 -4.56 -7.16 3.22
C ILE A 22 -3.84 -6.04 3.96
N VAL A 23 -3.56 -4.95 3.28
CA VAL A 23 -2.83 -3.83 3.88
C VAL A 23 -3.67 -3.16 4.96
N GLY A 24 -4.98 -3.04 4.74
CA GLY A 24 -5.89 -2.47 5.73
C GLY A 24 -5.93 -3.28 7.02
N GLU A 25 -5.93 -4.62 6.92
CA GLU A 25 -5.89 -5.48 8.09
C GLU A 25 -4.59 -5.30 8.87
N ILE A 26 -3.47 -5.20 8.17
CA ILE A 26 -2.16 -4.98 8.80
C ILE A 26 -2.12 -3.63 9.49
N ALA A 27 -2.64 -2.59 8.87
CA ALA A 27 -2.70 -1.27 9.47
C ALA A 27 -3.53 -1.28 10.75
N LYS A 28 -4.60 -2.06 10.77
CA LYS A 28 -5.43 -2.21 11.95
C LYS A 28 -4.68 -2.92 13.06
N ASP A 29 -3.91 -3.96 12.73
CA ASP A 29 -3.11 -4.71 13.71
C ASP A 29 -1.99 -3.85 14.30
N TYR A 30 -1.50 -2.87 13.53
CA TYR A 30 -0.42 -1.97 13.94
C TYR A 30 -0.95 -0.58 14.28
N GLN A 31 -2.18 -0.51 14.78
CA GLN A 31 -2.82 0.76 15.10
C GLN A 31 -1.94 1.60 16.03
N GLY A 32 -1.77 2.87 15.69
CA GLY A 32 -0.88 3.76 16.42
C GLY A 32 0.54 3.80 15.91
N LYS A 33 0.95 2.81 15.09
CA LYS A 33 2.29 2.76 14.49
C LYS A 33 2.25 2.92 12.98
N VAL A 34 1.12 2.57 12.36
CA VAL A 34 0.95 2.61 10.91
C VAL A 34 -0.26 3.44 10.56
N SER A 35 -0.08 4.37 9.63
CA SER A 35 -1.16 5.12 9.02
C SER A 35 -1.43 4.50 7.65
N PHE A 36 -2.68 4.33 7.30
CA PHE A 36 -3.07 3.69 6.05
C PHE A 36 -3.88 4.65 5.19
N GLN A 37 -3.54 4.71 3.90
CA GLN A 37 -4.34 5.46 2.94
C GLN A 37 -4.43 4.72 1.63
N VAL A 38 -5.53 4.96 0.93
CA VAL A 38 -5.77 4.40 -0.40
C VAL A 38 -5.90 5.56 -1.38
N LEU A 39 -5.12 5.49 -2.45
CA LEU A 39 -5.18 6.48 -3.52
C LEU A 39 -5.69 5.83 -4.80
N ILE A 40 -6.28 6.64 -5.66
CA ILE A 40 -6.74 6.19 -6.97
C ILE A 40 -5.69 6.59 -7.99
N ASP A 41 -5.32 5.66 -8.87
CA ASP A 41 -4.38 5.94 -9.96
C ASP A 41 -4.92 7.10 -10.80
N GLY A 42 -4.04 8.05 -11.09
CA GLY A 42 -4.39 9.26 -11.82
C GLY A 42 -4.83 10.42 -10.94
N SER A 43 -5.03 10.20 -9.64
CA SER A 43 -5.35 11.30 -8.72
C SER A 43 -4.11 12.16 -8.48
N PRO A 44 -4.29 13.44 -8.09
CA PRO A 44 -3.15 14.32 -7.80
C PRO A 44 -2.23 13.76 -6.73
N GLU A 45 -2.78 13.13 -5.71
CA GLU A 45 -2.00 12.55 -4.62
C GLU A 45 -1.14 11.39 -5.09
N ALA A 46 -1.64 10.59 -6.04
CA ALA A 46 -0.90 9.46 -6.58
C ALA A 46 0.23 9.89 -7.51
N LYS A 47 0.18 11.11 -8.05
CA LYS A 47 1.19 11.60 -8.98
C LYS A 47 2.57 11.70 -8.36
N ARG A 48 2.66 11.86 -7.05
CA ARG A 48 3.97 11.91 -6.37
C ARG A 48 4.76 10.62 -6.52
N PHE A 49 4.09 9.52 -6.83
CA PHE A 49 4.74 8.23 -7.05
C PHE A 49 5.12 8.01 -8.52
N GLY A 50 4.75 8.95 -9.39
CA GLY A 50 5.04 8.85 -10.82
C GLY A 50 4.07 7.93 -11.55
N ILE A 51 4.50 7.39 -12.69
CA ILE A 51 3.70 6.46 -13.47
C ILE A 51 3.81 5.09 -12.80
N VAL A 52 2.66 4.52 -12.41
CA VAL A 52 2.64 3.26 -11.68
C VAL A 52 1.67 2.27 -12.33
N THR A 53 1.92 0.99 -12.10
CA THR A 53 1.02 -0.09 -12.50
C THR A 53 0.32 -0.59 -11.24
N THR A 54 -1.00 -0.45 -11.18
CA THR A 54 -1.80 -0.85 -10.01
C THR A 54 -1.95 -2.37 -9.95
N PRO A 55 -2.06 -2.95 -8.74
CA PRO A 55 -2.03 -2.29 -7.44
C PRO A 55 -0.59 -1.95 -7.00
N VAL A 56 -0.46 -0.88 -6.23
CA VAL A 56 0.83 -0.46 -5.69
C VAL A 56 0.75 -0.46 -4.17
N VAL A 57 1.80 -0.96 -3.52
CA VAL A 57 1.96 -0.82 -2.08
C VAL A 57 3.23 -0.03 -1.84
N ALA A 58 3.10 1.10 -1.16
CA ALA A 58 4.23 1.96 -0.83
C ALA A 58 4.23 2.25 0.67
N ILE A 59 5.43 2.38 1.22
CA ILE A 59 5.60 2.78 2.62
C ILE A 59 6.43 4.05 2.61
N GLY A 60 5.84 5.14 3.12
CA GLY A 60 6.42 6.46 2.98
C GLY A 60 6.48 6.83 1.52
N ASN A 61 7.68 7.12 1.01
CA ASN A 61 7.88 7.44 -0.40
C ASN A 61 8.47 6.29 -1.19
N LYS A 62 8.59 5.12 -0.57
CA LYS A 62 9.24 3.95 -1.19
C LYS A 62 8.21 2.95 -1.66
N ILE A 63 8.26 2.59 -2.93
CA ILE A 63 7.36 1.60 -3.51
C ILE A 63 7.93 0.20 -3.25
N TYR A 64 7.15 -0.65 -2.59
CA TYR A 64 7.55 -2.02 -2.28
C TYR A 64 6.98 -3.04 -3.26
N SER A 65 5.83 -2.75 -3.84
CA SER A 65 5.21 -3.64 -4.81
C SER A 65 4.43 -2.84 -5.83
N MET A 66 4.50 -3.27 -7.09
CA MET A 66 3.83 -2.58 -8.18
C MET A 66 3.33 -3.60 -9.20
N GLY A 67 2.03 -3.55 -9.49
CA GLY A 67 1.43 -4.38 -10.53
C GLY A 67 1.30 -5.86 -10.19
N LYS A 68 1.51 -6.24 -8.94
CA LYS A 68 1.45 -7.63 -8.51
C LYS A 68 0.59 -7.77 -7.26
N PRO A 69 -0.07 -8.91 -7.08
CA PRO A 69 -0.73 -9.18 -5.81
C PRO A 69 0.32 -9.32 -4.71
N VAL A 70 -0.06 -8.99 -3.49
CA VAL A 70 0.82 -9.12 -2.33
C VAL A 70 0.28 -10.19 -1.40
N ILE A 71 1.16 -10.76 -0.59
CA ILE A 71 0.75 -11.66 0.47
C ILE A 71 0.97 -10.95 1.80
N LYS A 72 0.09 -11.23 2.75
CA LYS A 72 0.08 -10.54 4.04
C LYS A 72 1.43 -10.64 4.75
N GLU A 73 2.04 -11.81 4.72
CA GLU A 73 3.32 -12.05 5.38
C GLU A 73 4.43 -11.13 4.87
N LYS A 74 4.49 -10.92 3.55
CA LYS A 74 5.48 -10.02 2.97
C LYS A 74 5.25 -8.57 3.39
N VAL A 75 4.00 -8.14 3.41
CA VAL A 75 3.67 -6.77 3.80
C VAL A 75 4.03 -6.54 5.26
N ILE A 76 3.77 -7.53 6.11
CA ILE A 76 4.15 -7.46 7.53
C ILE A 76 5.67 -7.29 7.67
N ASN A 77 6.45 -8.03 6.87
CA ASN A 77 7.90 -7.92 6.90
C ASN A 77 8.36 -6.52 6.48
N TRP A 78 7.73 -5.95 5.46
CA TRP A 78 8.06 -4.59 5.00
C TRP A 78 7.75 -3.56 6.09
N VAL A 79 6.60 -3.69 6.73
CA VAL A 79 6.19 -2.78 7.80
C VAL A 79 7.17 -2.85 8.96
N ASN A 80 7.52 -4.05 9.40
CA ASN A 80 8.47 -4.24 10.49
C ASN A 80 9.83 -3.63 10.16
N LYS A 81 10.30 -3.81 8.93
CA LYS A 81 11.56 -3.25 8.48
C LYS A 81 11.55 -1.72 8.56
N GLU A 82 10.45 -1.11 8.13
CA GLU A 82 10.33 0.35 8.15
C GLU A 82 10.13 0.89 9.55
N LEU A 83 9.59 0.09 10.46
CA LEU A 83 9.47 0.48 11.87
C LEU A 83 10.80 0.37 12.62
N GLY A 84 11.83 -0.10 11.98
CA GLY A 84 13.15 -0.21 12.58
C GLY A 84 13.36 -1.48 13.39
N ALA A 85 12.50 -2.44 13.17
CA ALA A 85 12.61 -3.72 13.87
C ALA A 85 13.66 -4.61 13.23
#